data_1af7aa0ba6d9cb3729c847846b291a2e
#
_entry.id   1af7aa0ba6d9cb3729c847846b291a2e
#
_cell.length_a   1.000
_cell.length_b   1.000
_cell.length_c   1.000
_cell.angle_alpha   90.00
_cell.angle_beta   90.00
_cell.angle_gamma   90.00
#
_symmetry.space_group_name_H-M   'P 1'
#
loop_
_entity.id
_entity.type
_entity.pdbx_description
1 polymer ?
#
loop_
_entity_poly.entity_id
_entity_poly.type
_entity_poly.pdbx_seq_one_letter_code
_entity_poly.pdbx_strand_id
1 'polypeptide(L)'
;MHYLDILVLGVYAAALVIIGFIRSGSSRSNSEEFLLMGRRLSLPGFVATLVTTWYGGILGLGENTYLYGVQTWFIFALPYYIFGLIFALLLAERISITKFISIPDHFHHHYGRSAGIVSAIFIMVLASPAPYILSIGILLQTFLDISLGWALVLALGTSMVYIWTGGFGAVIRTDIFQFILMYGGFIILLGFSWGEYGSPISIINQLPETHIDPFGGMSVQYILVWFFIAMWTFVDPGFYQRCAAANSPVTAKKGILISLVFWFIFDLLTITSGLYAKFALEISAPLFAFPLLGMEILPPIIFGLFIVGILATIMSTVDSLGFISAITFGRDIMWRIQVAEVGKNPAMDRTMTPMVQKGLFVMAFLALALAVTVPSVVRLWYVTGSIIVPGLLLPFLMTFRTHHRIPVNIIQLMTLPVMIAIIWFIMGNLTDGYPFGIEPFYPGLLTSLIIFSLSGLNGSEELAKTSD
;
A
#
# COMPACT_ATOMS: atom_id res chain seq x y z
N MET A 1 -8.61 1.87 -28.52
CA MET A 1 -9.90 1.82 -27.79
C MET A 1 -11.02 2.36 -28.68
N HIS A 2 -12.22 1.80 -28.56
CA HIS A 2 -13.41 2.30 -29.23
C HIS A 2 -13.90 3.58 -28.52
N TYR A 3 -14.59 4.50 -29.24
CA TYR A 3 -15.06 5.77 -28.63
C TYR A 3 -16.05 5.57 -27.47
N LEU A 4 -16.80 4.47 -27.47
CA LEU A 4 -17.70 4.10 -26.36
C LEU A 4 -16.94 3.74 -25.09
N ASP A 5 -15.76 3.15 -25.20
CA ASP A 5 -14.91 2.85 -24.03
C ASP A 5 -14.39 4.15 -23.40
N ILE A 6 -14.01 5.12 -24.25
CA ILE A 6 -13.58 6.45 -23.76
C ILE A 6 -14.72 7.18 -23.07
N LEU A 7 -15.97 7.04 -23.56
CA LEU A 7 -17.14 7.60 -22.89
C LEU A 7 -17.33 6.97 -21.50
N VAL A 8 -17.17 5.65 -21.36
CA VAL A 8 -17.25 4.95 -20.06
C VAL A 8 -16.20 5.47 -19.08
N LEU A 9 -14.96 5.69 -19.53
CA LEU A 9 -13.89 6.31 -18.72
C LEU A 9 -14.26 7.74 -18.28
N GLY A 10 -14.85 8.55 -19.17
CA GLY A 10 -15.31 9.90 -18.86
C GLY A 10 -16.42 9.91 -17.82
N VAL A 11 -17.40 9.00 -17.93
CA VAL A 11 -18.48 8.82 -16.95
C VAL A 11 -17.93 8.41 -15.59
N TYR A 12 -16.95 7.49 -15.56
CA TYR A 12 -16.27 7.09 -14.32
C TYR A 12 -15.57 8.27 -13.65
N ALA A 13 -14.77 9.05 -14.40
CA ALA A 13 -14.07 10.21 -13.86
C ALA A 13 -15.04 11.25 -13.29
N ALA A 14 -16.14 11.52 -13.99
CA ALA A 14 -17.19 12.41 -13.51
C ALA A 14 -17.86 11.88 -12.23
N ALA A 15 -18.17 10.58 -12.18
CA ALA A 15 -18.75 9.93 -11.01
C ALA A 15 -17.84 10.03 -9.79
N LEU A 16 -16.53 9.80 -9.94
CA LEU A 16 -15.55 9.95 -8.85
C LEU A 16 -15.54 11.35 -8.26
N VAL A 17 -15.49 12.36 -9.14
CA VAL A 17 -15.52 13.77 -8.71
C VAL A 17 -16.83 14.07 -7.96
N ILE A 18 -17.98 13.67 -8.47
CA ILE A 18 -19.29 13.89 -7.83
C ILE A 18 -19.33 13.18 -6.46
N ILE A 19 -18.98 11.90 -6.38
CA ILE A 19 -18.99 11.11 -5.14
C ILE A 19 -18.01 11.69 -4.12
N GLY A 20 -16.82 12.08 -4.55
CA GLY A 20 -15.80 12.68 -3.71
C GLY A 20 -16.23 14.00 -3.09
N PHE A 21 -17.00 14.83 -3.80
CA PHE A 21 -17.50 16.11 -3.28
C PHE A 21 -18.75 16.00 -2.41
N ILE A 22 -19.49 14.89 -2.42
CA ILE A 22 -20.66 14.72 -1.56
C ILE A 22 -20.25 14.91 -0.09
N ARG A 23 -20.95 15.77 0.66
CA ARG A 23 -20.74 16.06 2.08
C ARG A 23 -19.34 16.61 2.46
N SER A 24 -18.57 17.17 1.54
CA SER A 24 -17.24 17.73 1.85
C SER A 24 -17.30 18.96 2.77
N GLY A 25 -18.44 19.63 2.91
CA GLY A 25 -18.59 20.86 3.70
C GLY A 25 -18.41 20.71 5.22
N SER A 26 -18.75 19.54 5.81
CA SER A 26 -18.64 19.30 7.26
C SER A 26 -17.22 18.90 7.72
N SER A 27 -16.38 18.45 6.82
CA SER A 27 -15.01 17.99 7.15
C SER A 27 -14.03 19.13 7.45
N ARG A 28 -14.32 20.37 7.02
CA ARG A 28 -13.38 21.49 7.16
C ARG A 28 -13.28 22.07 8.57
N SER A 29 -14.28 21.87 9.41
CA SER A 29 -14.33 22.49 10.74
C SER A 29 -13.69 21.66 11.86
N ASN A 30 -13.45 20.38 11.64
CA ASN A 30 -12.90 19.45 12.62
C ASN A 30 -11.82 18.58 11.97
N SER A 31 -10.58 18.66 12.50
CA SER A 31 -9.43 17.91 11.98
C SER A 31 -9.62 16.39 12.13
N GLU A 32 -10.26 15.89 13.19
CA GLU A 32 -10.53 14.46 13.34
C GLU A 32 -11.53 13.95 12.31
N GLU A 33 -12.53 14.76 11.95
CA GLU A 33 -13.45 14.44 10.86
C GLU A 33 -12.69 14.36 9.52
N PHE A 34 -11.79 15.31 9.26
CA PHE A 34 -11.00 15.32 8.03
C PHE A 34 -10.02 14.15 7.94
N LEU A 35 -9.32 13.81 9.03
CA LEU A 35 -8.25 12.81 9.05
C LEU A 35 -8.76 11.37 9.20
N LEU A 36 -9.81 11.13 9.99
CA LEU A 36 -10.30 9.81 10.39
C LEU A 36 -11.84 9.65 10.26
N MET A 37 -12.53 10.55 9.57
CA MET A 37 -14.00 10.53 9.47
C MET A 37 -14.69 10.48 10.84
N GLY A 38 -14.11 11.17 11.85
CA GLY A 38 -14.62 11.19 13.22
C GLY A 38 -14.68 9.81 13.88
N ARG A 39 -13.84 8.87 13.48
CA ARG A 39 -13.80 7.46 13.95
C ARG A 39 -15.15 6.75 13.83
N ARG A 40 -15.85 6.96 12.72
CA ARG A 40 -17.17 6.37 12.45
C ARG A 40 -17.15 5.40 11.27
N LEU A 41 -15.97 4.86 10.93
CA LEU A 41 -15.84 3.89 9.85
C LEU A 41 -16.58 2.60 10.21
N SER A 42 -17.63 2.31 9.45
CA SER A 42 -18.45 1.11 9.62
C SER A 42 -17.76 -0.13 9.05
N LEU A 43 -18.18 -1.33 9.45
CA LEU A 43 -17.60 -2.58 9.00
C LEU A 43 -17.62 -2.74 7.46
N PRO A 44 -18.73 -2.50 6.73
CA PRO A 44 -18.70 -2.59 5.27
C PRO A 44 -17.76 -1.55 4.62
N GLY A 45 -17.75 -0.31 5.13
CA GLY A 45 -16.84 0.73 4.66
C GLY A 45 -15.37 0.36 4.91
N PHE A 46 -15.08 -0.22 6.09
CA PHE A 46 -13.74 -0.71 6.44
C PHE A 46 -13.25 -1.76 5.43
N VAL A 47 -14.08 -2.78 5.18
CA VAL A 47 -13.74 -3.87 4.24
C VAL A 47 -13.54 -3.32 2.84
N ALA A 48 -14.48 -2.51 2.33
CA ALA A 48 -14.38 -1.97 0.99
C ALA A 48 -13.09 -1.15 0.81
N THR A 49 -12.80 -0.20 1.71
CA THR A 49 -11.62 0.66 1.58
C THR A 49 -10.31 -0.08 1.79
N LEU A 50 -10.25 -1.06 2.72
CA LEU A 50 -9.02 -1.83 2.92
C LEU A 50 -8.74 -2.74 1.73
N VAL A 51 -9.77 -3.40 1.18
CA VAL A 51 -9.62 -4.30 0.04
C VAL A 51 -9.20 -3.55 -1.21
N THR A 52 -9.85 -2.45 -1.55
CA THR A 52 -9.52 -1.69 -2.77
C THR A 52 -8.14 -1.04 -2.69
N THR A 53 -7.76 -0.52 -1.53
CA THR A 53 -6.44 0.12 -1.34
C THR A 53 -5.27 -0.86 -1.47
N TRP A 54 -5.49 -2.15 -1.31
CA TRP A 54 -4.44 -3.15 -1.39
C TRP A 54 -3.96 -3.41 -2.82
N TYR A 55 -4.86 -3.41 -3.79
CA TYR A 55 -4.57 -3.88 -5.16
C TYR A 55 -4.11 -2.79 -6.13
N GLY A 56 -3.60 -1.66 -5.66
CA GLY A 56 -3.10 -0.61 -6.56
C GLY A 56 -2.03 -1.07 -7.56
N GLY A 57 -1.31 -2.13 -7.25
CA GLY A 57 -0.34 -2.75 -8.11
C GLY A 57 -0.88 -3.83 -9.04
N ILE A 58 -2.14 -3.80 -9.37
CA ILE A 58 -2.82 -4.83 -10.18
C ILE A 58 -2.12 -5.14 -11.50
N LEU A 59 -1.51 -4.14 -12.15
CA LEU A 59 -0.75 -4.37 -13.38
C LEU A 59 0.51 -5.20 -13.13
N GLY A 60 1.25 -4.91 -12.05
CA GLY A 60 2.42 -5.70 -11.64
C GLY A 60 2.05 -7.13 -11.23
N LEU A 61 0.87 -7.33 -10.64
CA LEU A 61 0.35 -8.65 -10.33
C LEU A 61 0.02 -9.43 -11.62
N GLY A 62 -0.56 -8.76 -12.62
CA GLY A 62 -0.81 -9.33 -13.95
C GLY A 62 0.49 -9.68 -14.67
N GLU A 63 1.47 -8.77 -14.66
CA GLU A 63 2.82 -8.98 -15.18
C GLU A 63 3.48 -10.22 -14.57
N ASN A 64 3.51 -10.29 -13.24
CA ASN A 64 4.14 -11.40 -12.53
C ASN A 64 3.43 -12.73 -12.80
N THR A 65 2.09 -12.72 -12.85
CA THR A 65 1.32 -13.93 -13.16
C THR A 65 1.57 -14.41 -14.60
N TYR A 66 1.66 -13.48 -15.55
CA TYR A 66 1.99 -13.80 -16.95
C TYR A 66 3.38 -14.42 -17.07
N LEU A 67 4.37 -13.94 -16.30
CA LEU A 67 5.75 -14.41 -16.34
C LEU A 67 5.98 -15.70 -15.54
N TYR A 68 5.39 -15.82 -14.36
CA TYR A 68 5.74 -16.84 -13.36
C TYR A 68 4.54 -17.65 -12.84
N GLY A 69 3.34 -17.41 -13.35
CA GLY A 69 2.16 -18.21 -13.04
C GLY A 69 1.71 -18.12 -11.57
N VAL A 70 1.40 -19.28 -10.99
CA VAL A 70 0.87 -19.40 -9.61
C VAL A 70 1.86 -18.97 -8.52
N GLN A 71 3.14 -18.88 -8.82
CA GLN A 71 4.16 -18.30 -7.93
C GLN A 71 3.74 -16.93 -7.40
N THR A 72 3.02 -16.15 -8.22
CA THR A 72 2.47 -14.84 -7.84
C THR A 72 1.66 -14.90 -6.56
N TRP A 73 0.85 -15.95 -6.36
CA TRP A 73 0.08 -16.13 -5.13
C TRP A 73 0.97 -16.39 -3.91
N PHE A 74 2.06 -17.13 -4.10
CA PHE A 74 3.00 -17.47 -3.02
C PHE A 74 3.82 -16.29 -2.53
N ILE A 75 4.05 -15.27 -3.37
CA ILE A 75 4.84 -14.09 -2.99
C ILE A 75 3.98 -12.86 -2.67
N PHE A 76 2.86 -12.62 -3.37
CA PHE A 76 2.05 -11.42 -3.20
C PHE A 76 0.74 -11.62 -2.44
N ALA A 77 0.33 -12.86 -2.16
CA ALA A 77 -0.92 -13.15 -1.48
C ALA A 77 -0.71 -13.90 -0.15
N LEU A 78 -0.24 -15.14 -0.20
CA LEU A 78 -0.13 -16.00 0.98
C LEU A 78 0.61 -15.38 2.18
N PRO A 79 1.77 -14.73 2.03
CA PRO A 79 2.47 -14.11 3.15
C PRO A 79 1.65 -12.99 3.80
N TYR A 80 0.97 -12.19 2.99
CA TYR A 80 0.13 -11.10 3.47
C TYR A 80 -1.14 -11.60 4.17
N TYR A 81 -1.69 -12.75 3.80
CA TYR A 81 -2.80 -13.36 4.56
C TYR A 81 -2.34 -13.77 5.95
N ILE A 82 -1.14 -14.37 6.06
CA ILE A 82 -0.57 -14.79 7.34
C ILE A 82 -0.31 -13.58 8.23
N PHE A 83 0.40 -12.57 7.72
CA PHE A 83 0.71 -11.37 8.52
C PHE A 83 -0.52 -10.50 8.76
N GLY A 84 -1.49 -10.44 7.83
CA GLY A 84 -2.77 -9.78 8.02
C GLY A 84 -3.61 -10.45 9.10
N LEU A 85 -3.62 -11.80 9.15
CA LEU A 85 -4.26 -12.54 10.24
C LEU A 85 -3.60 -12.25 11.60
N ILE A 86 -2.27 -12.28 11.66
CA ILE A 86 -1.53 -11.96 12.89
C ILE A 86 -1.80 -10.51 13.31
N PHE A 87 -1.79 -9.57 12.37
CA PHE A 87 -2.14 -8.16 12.64
C PHE A 87 -3.55 -8.02 13.20
N ALA A 88 -4.54 -8.69 12.61
CA ALA A 88 -5.92 -8.66 13.06
C ALA A 88 -6.07 -9.15 14.50
N LEU A 89 -5.36 -10.22 14.85
CA LEU A 89 -5.46 -10.86 16.16
C LEU A 89 -4.69 -10.10 17.25
N LEU A 90 -3.55 -9.49 16.92
CA LEU A 90 -2.64 -8.90 17.91
C LEU A 90 -2.71 -7.38 17.99
N LEU A 91 -2.92 -6.68 16.85
CA LEU A 91 -2.73 -5.23 16.75
C LEU A 91 -4.03 -4.45 16.51
N ALA A 92 -4.95 -4.96 15.70
CA ALA A 92 -6.10 -4.19 15.21
C ALA A 92 -6.95 -3.56 16.33
N GLU A 93 -7.33 -4.35 17.33
CA GLU A 93 -8.12 -3.85 18.49
C GLU A 93 -7.30 -2.85 19.33
N ARG A 94 -6.01 -3.14 19.54
CA ARG A 94 -5.10 -2.28 20.32
C ARG A 94 -4.94 -0.91 19.66
N ILE A 95 -4.73 -0.86 18.34
CA ILE A 95 -4.64 0.40 17.59
C ILE A 95 -5.92 1.21 17.74
N SER A 96 -7.08 0.59 17.57
CA SER A 96 -8.37 1.29 17.70
C SER A 96 -8.57 1.90 19.10
N ILE A 97 -8.07 1.26 20.16
CA ILE A 97 -8.18 1.73 21.54
C ILE A 97 -7.24 2.89 21.85
N THR A 98 -6.02 2.92 21.28
CA THR A 98 -4.98 3.93 21.63
C THR A 98 -5.37 5.37 21.29
N LYS A 99 -6.37 5.59 20.44
CA LYS A 99 -6.79 6.89 19.92
C LYS A 99 -5.70 7.71 19.22
N PHE A 100 -4.54 7.15 18.95
CA PHE A 100 -3.55 7.78 18.08
C PHE A 100 -4.05 7.85 16.64
N ILE A 101 -3.59 8.85 15.88
CA ILE A 101 -4.05 9.08 14.51
C ILE A 101 -3.15 8.35 13.51
N SER A 102 -1.86 8.22 13.82
CA SER A 102 -0.85 7.68 12.90
C SER A 102 0.18 6.82 13.61
N ILE A 103 0.93 6.02 12.86
CA ILE A 103 2.09 5.27 13.37
C ILE A 103 3.12 6.22 14.00
N PRO A 104 3.49 7.38 13.42
CA PRO A 104 4.36 8.36 14.06
C PRO A 104 3.91 8.85 15.44
N ASP A 105 2.63 8.81 15.76
CA ASP A 105 2.15 9.13 17.12
C ASP A 105 2.63 8.14 18.16
N HIS A 106 2.68 6.84 17.84
CA HIS A 106 3.24 5.83 18.73
C HIS A 106 4.71 6.11 19.04
N PHE A 107 5.50 6.41 17.99
CA PHE A 107 6.91 6.76 18.15
C PHE A 107 7.09 8.04 18.99
N HIS A 108 6.28 9.07 18.72
CA HIS A 108 6.34 10.30 19.48
C HIS A 108 5.99 10.09 20.96
N HIS A 109 4.93 9.34 21.22
CA HIS A 109 4.46 9.09 22.58
C HIS A 109 5.45 8.25 23.42
N HIS A 110 6.03 7.20 22.81
CA HIS A 110 6.89 6.26 23.53
C HIS A 110 8.37 6.66 23.54
N TYR A 111 8.84 7.36 22.48
CA TYR A 111 10.27 7.60 22.25
C TYR A 111 10.61 9.09 22.06
N GLY A 112 9.63 9.96 22.12
CA GLY A 112 9.82 11.39 22.01
C GLY A 112 9.76 11.92 20.58
N ARG A 113 9.92 13.27 20.47
CA ARG A 113 9.69 14.04 19.25
C ARG A 113 10.57 13.61 18.07
N SER A 114 11.84 13.39 18.32
CA SER A 114 12.80 13.02 17.25
C SER A 114 12.44 11.69 16.60
N ALA A 115 12.09 10.67 17.40
CA ALA A 115 11.64 9.38 16.89
C ALA A 115 10.32 9.50 16.10
N GLY A 116 9.39 10.35 16.57
CA GLY A 116 8.16 10.65 15.85
C GLY A 116 8.42 11.28 14.47
N ILE A 117 9.38 12.18 14.35
CA ILE A 117 9.73 12.81 13.06
C ILE A 117 10.45 11.82 12.13
N VAL A 118 11.41 11.03 12.65
CA VAL A 118 12.12 10.04 11.85
C VAL A 118 11.15 8.98 11.31
N SER A 119 10.25 8.48 12.18
CA SER A 119 9.21 7.54 11.73
C SER A 119 8.27 8.16 10.69
N ALA A 120 7.94 9.45 10.82
CA ALA A 120 7.12 10.15 9.84
C ALA A 120 7.81 10.23 8.47
N ILE A 121 9.12 10.52 8.42
CA ILE A 121 9.88 10.51 7.16
C ILE A 121 9.83 9.11 6.50
N PHE A 122 10.02 8.05 7.28
CA PHE A 122 9.96 6.69 6.77
C PHE A 122 8.56 6.30 6.28
N ILE A 123 7.52 6.62 7.05
CA ILE A 123 6.13 6.37 6.66
C ILE A 123 5.73 7.19 5.42
N MET A 124 6.20 8.42 5.28
CA MET A 124 5.92 9.23 4.10
C MET A 124 6.46 8.60 2.81
N VAL A 125 7.67 8.01 2.86
CA VAL A 125 8.25 7.29 1.73
C VAL A 125 7.51 5.97 1.49
N LEU A 126 7.22 5.21 2.55
CA LEU A 126 6.51 3.92 2.49
C LEU A 126 5.09 4.07 1.95
N ALA A 127 4.41 5.16 2.29
CA ALA A 127 3.07 5.51 1.82
C ALA A 127 3.09 6.29 0.50
N SER A 128 4.23 6.39 -0.20
CA SER A 128 4.27 7.11 -1.48
C SER A 128 3.41 6.40 -2.53
N PRO A 129 2.47 7.11 -3.20
CA PRO A 129 1.67 6.51 -4.26
C PRO A 129 2.41 6.36 -5.59
N ALA A 130 3.74 6.57 -5.64
CA ALA A 130 4.55 6.54 -6.85
C ALA A 130 4.34 5.31 -7.75
N PRO A 131 4.34 4.06 -7.23
CA PRO A 131 4.12 2.87 -8.06
C PRO A 131 2.77 2.89 -8.78
N TYR A 132 1.77 3.38 -8.10
CA TYR A 132 0.38 3.36 -8.55
C TYR A 132 0.09 4.48 -9.55
N ILE A 133 0.65 5.66 -9.33
CA ILE A 133 0.61 6.77 -10.28
C ILE A 133 1.32 6.39 -11.58
N LEU A 134 2.46 5.72 -11.48
CA LEU A 134 3.18 5.17 -12.63
C LEU A 134 2.28 4.19 -13.42
N SER A 135 1.59 3.28 -12.73
CA SER A 135 0.66 2.33 -13.35
C SER A 135 -0.46 3.04 -14.12
N ILE A 136 -1.12 4.05 -13.52
CA ILE A 136 -2.15 4.84 -14.21
C ILE A 136 -1.52 5.60 -15.39
N GLY A 137 -0.36 6.22 -15.19
CA GLY A 137 0.36 6.97 -16.22
C GLY A 137 0.63 6.11 -17.46
N ILE A 138 1.14 4.89 -17.27
CA ILE A 138 1.41 3.95 -18.34
C ILE A 138 0.12 3.53 -19.06
N LEU A 139 -0.96 3.26 -18.31
CA LEU A 139 -2.27 2.94 -18.92
C LEU A 139 -2.80 4.11 -19.76
N LEU A 140 -2.83 5.32 -19.21
CA LEU A 140 -3.35 6.50 -19.91
C LEU A 140 -2.49 6.84 -21.12
N GLN A 141 -1.16 6.74 -21.02
CA GLN A 141 -0.24 6.92 -22.14
C GLN A 141 -0.58 5.95 -23.29
N THR A 142 -0.77 4.68 -22.97
CA THR A 142 -0.99 3.63 -23.98
C THR A 142 -2.36 3.74 -24.64
N PHE A 143 -3.40 4.06 -23.88
CA PHE A 143 -4.77 4.02 -24.40
C PHE A 143 -5.28 5.36 -24.94
N LEU A 144 -4.73 6.49 -24.46
CA LEU A 144 -5.13 7.83 -24.89
C LEU A 144 -4.10 8.49 -25.79
N ASP A 145 -2.96 7.83 -26.06
CA ASP A 145 -1.85 8.34 -26.91
C ASP A 145 -1.35 9.73 -26.46
N ILE A 146 -1.20 9.90 -25.14
CA ILE A 146 -0.66 11.12 -24.52
C ILE A 146 0.73 10.84 -23.94
N SER A 147 1.56 11.89 -23.74
CA SER A 147 2.87 11.69 -23.13
C SER A 147 2.74 11.24 -21.67
N LEU A 148 3.70 10.43 -21.20
CA LEU A 148 3.72 9.92 -19.81
C LEU A 148 3.62 11.06 -18.79
N GLY A 149 4.30 12.19 -19.02
CA GLY A 149 4.25 13.34 -18.13
C GLY A 149 2.83 13.89 -17.94
N TRP A 150 2.07 14.08 -19.03
CA TRP A 150 0.67 14.49 -18.95
C TRP A 150 -0.22 13.43 -18.31
N ALA A 151 0.02 12.16 -18.60
CA ALA A 151 -0.70 11.05 -18.00
C ALA A 151 -0.54 11.02 -16.46
N LEU A 152 0.69 11.20 -15.97
CA LEU A 152 1.00 11.27 -14.53
C LEU A 152 0.33 12.49 -13.87
N VAL A 153 0.35 13.66 -14.52
CA VAL A 153 -0.31 14.88 -14.00
C VAL A 153 -1.83 14.70 -13.95
N LEU A 154 -2.44 14.09 -14.95
CA LEU A 154 -3.88 13.80 -14.96
C LEU A 154 -4.27 12.82 -13.85
N ALA A 155 -3.49 11.75 -13.65
CA ALA A 155 -3.72 10.77 -12.60
C ALA A 155 -3.71 11.42 -11.20
N LEU A 156 -2.67 12.21 -10.91
CA LEU A 156 -2.55 12.94 -9.64
C LEU A 156 -3.64 14.00 -9.47
N GLY A 157 -3.87 14.80 -10.52
CA GLY A 157 -4.84 15.90 -10.48
C GLY A 157 -6.25 15.43 -10.14
N THR A 158 -6.67 14.30 -10.73
CA THR A 158 -8.00 13.71 -10.48
C THR A 158 -8.17 13.34 -9.01
N SER A 159 -7.20 12.68 -8.40
CA SER A 159 -7.23 12.31 -6.97
C SER A 159 -7.18 13.53 -6.06
N MET A 160 -6.28 14.47 -6.33
CA MET A 160 -6.09 15.63 -5.44
C MET A 160 -7.33 16.51 -5.32
N VAL A 161 -8.13 16.66 -6.39
CA VAL A 161 -9.27 17.57 -6.46
C VAL A 161 -10.30 17.30 -5.35
N TYR A 162 -10.69 16.07 -5.13
CA TYR A 162 -11.70 15.74 -4.11
C TYR A 162 -11.12 15.43 -2.72
N ILE A 163 -9.89 14.90 -2.65
CA ILE A 163 -9.21 14.66 -1.37
C ILE A 163 -8.94 15.99 -0.65
N TRP A 164 -8.58 17.04 -1.40
CA TRP A 164 -8.34 18.39 -0.88
C TRP A 164 -9.46 18.93 0.02
N THR A 165 -10.71 18.63 -0.33
CA THR A 165 -11.88 19.15 0.37
C THR A 165 -12.54 18.14 1.28
N GLY A 166 -12.55 16.88 0.89
CA GLY A 166 -13.32 15.82 1.53
C GLY A 166 -12.55 14.96 2.55
N GLY A 167 -11.22 15.02 2.54
CA GLY A 167 -10.36 14.24 3.44
C GLY A 167 -10.64 12.74 3.37
N PHE A 168 -10.44 12.03 4.48
CA PHE A 168 -10.63 10.58 4.55
C PHE A 168 -12.06 10.13 4.22
N GLY A 169 -13.05 10.95 4.56
CA GLY A 169 -14.45 10.64 4.23
C GLY A 169 -14.73 10.61 2.71
N ALA A 170 -14.02 11.41 1.91
CA ALA A 170 -14.10 11.33 0.45
C ALA A 170 -13.48 10.03 -0.06
N VAL A 171 -12.29 9.69 0.42
CA VAL A 171 -11.60 8.44 0.08
C VAL A 171 -12.49 7.22 0.33
N ILE A 172 -13.12 7.12 1.51
CA ILE A 172 -14.01 5.99 1.83
C ILE A 172 -15.21 5.89 0.85
N ARG A 173 -15.81 7.03 0.47
CA ARG A 173 -16.95 7.00 -0.44
C ARG A 173 -16.56 6.58 -1.87
N THR A 174 -15.44 7.06 -2.35
CA THR A 174 -14.90 6.63 -3.66
C THR A 174 -14.48 5.17 -3.62
N ASP A 175 -13.83 4.71 -2.54
CA ASP A 175 -13.40 3.31 -2.37
C ASP A 175 -14.57 2.32 -2.40
N ILE A 176 -15.72 2.65 -1.78
CA ILE A 176 -16.92 1.79 -1.82
C ILE A 176 -17.41 1.62 -3.27
N PHE A 177 -17.43 2.69 -4.05
CA PHE A 177 -17.79 2.65 -5.46
C PHE A 177 -16.76 1.87 -6.28
N GLN A 178 -15.49 2.12 -6.06
CA GLN A 178 -14.37 1.47 -6.73
C GLN A 178 -14.28 -0.03 -6.40
N PHE A 179 -14.68 -0.45 -5.18
CA PHE A 179 -14.77 -1.85 -4.80
C PHE A 179 -15.70 -2.65 -5.74
N ILE A 180 -16.86 -2.08 -6.05
CA ILE A 180 -17.82 -2.74 -6.96
C ILE A 180 -17.26 -2.84 -8.38
N LEU A 181 -16.61 -1.77 -8.86
CA LEU A 181 -16.04 -1.73 -10.21
C LEU A 181 -14.84 -2.68 -10.36
N MET A 182 -14.00 -2.77 -9.34
CA MET A 182 -12.84 -3.66 -9.28
C MET A 182 -13.26 -5.13 -9.44
N TYR A 183 -14.16 -5.59 -8.58
CA TYR A 183 -14.67 -6.97 -8.66
C TYR A 183 -15.46 -7.21 -9.94
N GLY A 184 -16.35 -6.29 -10.31
CA GLY A 184 -17.16 -6.39 -11.52
C GLY A 184 -16.29 -6.53 -12.76
N GLY A 185 -15.24 -5.73 -12.90
CA GLY A 185 -14.31 -5.80 -14.03
C GLY A 185 -13.63 -7.16 -14.18
N PHE A 186 -13.07 -7.69 -13.09
CA PHE A 186 -12.38 -8.99 -13.14
C PHE A 186 -13.32 -10.20 -13.23
N ILE A 187 -14.53 -10.13 -12.66
CA ILE A 187 -15.58 -11.14 -12.86
C ILE A 187 -15.99 -11.20 -14.34
N ILE A 188 -16.16 -10.05 -14.97
CA ILE A 188 -16.47 -9.96 -16.39
C ILE A 188 -15.32 -10.53 -17.23
N LEU A 189 -14.07 -10.08 -16.98
CA LEU A 189 -12.91 -10.59 -17.73
C LEU A 189 -12.82 -12.13 -17.63
N LEU A 190 -12.90 -12.67 -16.41
CA LEU A 190 -12.81 -14.11 -16.18
C LEU A 190 -13.97 -14.87 -16.86
N GLY A 191 -15.20 -14.31 -16.81
CA GLY A 191 -16.37 -14.91 -17.43
C GLY A 191 -16.24 -15.02 -18.96
N PHE A 192 -15.78 -13.95 -19.61
CA PHE A 192 -15.52 -13.97 -21.06
C PHE A 192 -14.33 -14.88 -21.41
N SER A 193 -13.24 -14.86 -20.63
CA SER A 193 -12.10 -15.76 -20.82
C SER A 193 -12.52 -17.23 -20.74
N TRP A 194 -13.39 -17.57 -19.77
CA TRP A 194 -13.93 -18.93 -19.65
C TRP A 194 -14.79 -19.33 -20.85
N GLY A 195 -15.62 -18.41 -21.33
CA GLY A 195 -16.45 -18.64 -22.52
C GLY A 195 -15.64 -18.88 -23.80
N GLU A 196 -14.55 -18.13 -23.98
CA GLU A 196 -13.72 -18.17 -25.20
C GLU A 196 -12.73 -19.32 -25.18
N TYR A 197 -12.02 -19.54 -24.05
CA TYR A 197 -10.88 -20.47 -23.98
C TYR A 197 -11.17 -21.76 -23.20
N GLY A 198 -12.38 -21.92 -22.69
CA GLY A 198 -12.75 -23.07 -21.85
C GLY A 198 -12.42 -22.89 -20.37
N SER A 199 -12.64 -23.94 -19.59
CA SER A 199 -12.53 -23.87 -18.13
C SER A 199 -11.09 -23.60 -17.64
N PRO A 200 -10.90 -22.96 -16.47
CA PRO A 200 -9.56 -22.79 -15.88
C PRO A 200 -8.77 -24.08 -15.75
N ILE A 201 -9.46 -25.19 -15.45
CA ILE A 201 -8.82 -26.51 -15.32
C ILE A 201 -8.30 -27.02 -16.68
N SER A 202 -9.00 -26.73 -17.78
CA SER A 202 -8.58 -27.16 -19.11
C SER A 202 -7.34 -26.44 -19.62
N ILE A 203 -7.15 -25.17 -19.24
CA ILE A 203 -5.98 -24.40 -19.67
C ILE A 203 -4.74 -24.71 -18.83
N ILE A 204 -4.91 -25.01 -17.53
CA ILE A 204 -3.78 -25.32 -16.62
C ILE A 204 -2.89 -26.43 -17.19
N ASN A 205 -3.48 -27.47 -17.77
CA ASN A 205 -2.74 -28.60 -18.33
C ASN A 205 -1.97 -28.25 -19.62
N GLN A 206 -2.19 -27.06 -20.18
CA GLN A 206 -1.56 -26.59 -21.41
C GLN A 206 -0.54 -25.46 -21.14
N LEU A 207 -0.45 -24.99 -19.88
CA LEU A 207 0.55 -24.00 -19.48
C LEU A 207 1.93 -24.65 -19.28
N PRO A 208 3.02 -23.87 -19.40
CA PRO A 208 4.34 -24.36 -19.05
C PRO A 208 4.38 -24.85 -17.60
N GLU A 209 5.16 -25.91 -17.32
CA GLU A 209 5.29 -26.48 -15.96
C GLU A 209 5.69 -25.41 -14.92
N THR A 210 6.55 -24.47 -15.30
CA THR A 210 6.99 -23.36 -14.45
C THR A 210 5.83 -22.47 -14.00
N HIS A 211 4.71 -22.39 -14.75
CA HIS A 211 3.54 -21.56 -14.41
C HIS A 211 2.60 -22.23 -13.40
N ILE A 212 2.70 -23.53 -13.21
CA ILE A 212 1.97 -24.28 -12.20
C ILE A 212 2.84 -24.66 -10.99
N ASP A 213 4.17 -24.42 -11.08
CA ASP A 213 5.10 -24.57 -9.97
C ASP A 213 4.95 -23.41 -8.97
N PRO A 214 4.78 -23.69 -7.65
CA PRO A 214 4.72 -22.66 -6.61
C PRO A 214 5.92 -21.71 -6.57
N PHE A 215 7.08 -22.14 -7.03
CA PHE A 215 8.31 -21.34 -7.07
C PHE A 215 8.50 -20.61 -8.41
N GLY A 216 7.77 -20.98 -9.47
CA GLY A 216 7.87 -20.35 -10.79
C GLY A 216 9.29 -20.36 -11.38
N GLY A 217 10.10 -21.38 -11.03
CA GLY A 217 11.51 -21.47 -11.41
C GLY A 217 12.45 -20.55 -10.60
N MET A 218 11.94 -19.83 -9.59
CA MET A 218 12.74 -18.95 -8.75
C MET A 218 13.41 -19.69 -7.58
N SER A 219 14.48 -19.11 -7.03
CA SER A 219 15.16 -19.69 -5.86
C SER A 219 14.29 -19.58 -4.60
N VAL A 220 14.45 -20.53 -3.68
CA VAL A 220 13.80 -20.48 -2.35
C VAL A 220 14.11 -19.17 -1.62
N GLN A 221 15.33 -18.65 -1.74
CA GLN A 221 15.72 -17.38 -1.13
C GLN A 221 14.89 -16.20 -1.67
N TYR A 222 14.63 -16.17 -2.98
CA TYR A 222 13.80 -15.14 -3.59
C TYR A 222 12.34 -15.19 -3.06
N ILE A 223 11.77 -16.37 -2.92
CA ILE A 223 10.44 -16.54 -2.33
C ILE A 223 10.45 -16.09 -0.86
N LEU A 224 11.46 -16.48 -0.09
CA LEU A 224 11.56 -16.13 1.33
C LEU A 224 11.73 -14.62 1.55
N VAL A 225 12.46 -13.89 0.69
CA VAL A 225 12.59 -12.44 0.87
C VAL A 225 11.23 -11.75 0.73
N TRP A 226 10.41 -12.15 -0.24
CA TRP A 226 9.06 -11.61 -0.40
C TRP A 226 8.17 -11.98 0.79
N PHE A 227 8.32 -13.20 1.31
CA PHE A 227 7.62 -13.62 2.53
C PHE A 227 7.96 -12.70 3.70
N PHE A 228 9.23 -12.37 3.90
CA PHE A 228 9.63 -11.47 4.99
C PHE A 228 9.28 -10.00 4.74
N ILE A 229 9.33 -9.53 3.48
CA ILE A 229 8.86 -8.19 3.11
C ILE A 229 7.38 -8.01 3.50
N ALA A 230 6.57 -9.07 3.43
CA ALA A 230 5.16 -9.01 3.83
C ALA A 230 4.95 -8.67 5.32
N MET A 231 5.98 -8.72 6.18
CA MET A 231 5.94 -8.10 7.53
C MET A 231 5.71 -6.59 7.48
N TRP A 232 5.83 -5.96 6.30
CA TRP A 232 5.33 -4.60 6.05
C TRP A 232 3.93 -4.38 6.59
N THR A 233 3.07 -5.39 6.52
CA THR A 233 1.70 -5.36 7.07
C THR A 233 1.64 -4.81 8.50
N PHE A 234 2.64 -5.08 9.34
CA PHE A 234 2.67 -4.59 10.72
C PHE A 234 2.89 -3.09 10.82
N VAL A 235 3.58 -2.49 9.86
CA VAL A 235 3.89 -1.05 9.81
C VAL A 235 3.18 -0.37 8.64
N ASP A 236 2.19 -1.03 8.04
CA ASP A 236 1.39 -0.46 6.96
C ASP A 236 0.48 0.66 7.48
N PRO A 237 0.66 1.89 6.99
CA PRO A 237 -0.11 3.02 7.46
C PRO A 237 -1.58 2.99 7.00
N GLY A 238 -1.89 2.25 5.94
CA GLY A 238 -3.26 2.03 5.46
C GLY A 238 -4.06 1.15 6.42
N PHE A 239 -3.50 0.01 6.85
CA PHE A 239 -4.09 -0.83 7.91
C PHE A 239 -4.29 -0.05 9.19
N TYR A 240 -3.24 0.69 9.59
CA TYR A 240 -3.27 1.51 10.80
C TYR A 240 -4.41 2.53 10.77
N GLN A 241 -4.51 3.31 9.68
CA GLN A 241 -5.51 4.38 9.55
C GLN A 241 -6.94 3.82 9.62
N ARG A 242 -7.22 2.67 8.98
CA ARG A 242 -8.54 2.04 9.04
C ARG A 242 -8.88 1.56 10.45
N CYS A 243 -7.94 0.96 11.15
CA CYS A 243 -8.12 0.56 12.56
C CYS A 243 -8.36 1.78 13.46
N ALA A 244 -7.60 2.87 13.27
CA ALA A 244 -7.77 4.11 14.01
C ALA A 244 -9.11 4.81 13.72
N ALA A 245 -9.63 4.70 12.50
CA ALA A 245 -10.90 5.28 12.07
C ALA A 245 -12.13 4.40 12.38
N ALA A 246 -11.95 3.14 12.73
CA ALA A 246 -13.02 2.19 13.00
C ALA A 246 -13.94 2.67 14.14
N ASN A 247 -15.24 2.44 13.99
CA ASN A 247 -16.23 2.83 14.98
C ASN A 247 -16.16 2.01 16.29
N SER A 248 -15.44 0.89 16.26
CA SER A 248 -15.17 0.07 17.45
C SER A 248 -13.92 -0.82 17.26
N PRO A 249 -13.27 -1.28 18.35
CA PRO A 249 -12.17 -2.25 18.27
C PRO A 249 -12.57 -3.54 17.56
N VAL A 250 -13.79 -4.01 17.81
CA VAL A 250 -14.34 -5.21 17.15
C VAL A 250 -14.47 -5.01 15.63
N THR A 251 -14.87 -3.82 15.19
CA THR A 251 -14.93 -3.46 13.76
C THR A 251 -13.53 -3.48 13.15
N ALA A 252 -12.51 -2.96 13.82
CA ALA A 252 -11.13 -3.00 13.34
C ALA A 252 -10.66 -4.44 13.08
N LYS A 253 -10.85 -5.33 14.07
CA LYS A 253 -10.46 -6.74 13.94
C LYS A 253 -11.25 -7.48 12.87
N LYS A 254 -12.60 -7.43 12.96
CA LYS A 254 -13.48 -8.12 12.01
C LYS A 254 -13.30 -7.58 10.59
N GLY A 255 -13.06 -6.28 10.44
CA GLY A 255 -12.81 -5.64 9.16
C GLY A 255 -11.62 -6.26 8.43
N ILE A 256 -10.47 -6.44 9.12
CA ILE A 256 -9.31 -7.10 8.52
C ILE A 256 -9.61 -8.56 8.21
N LEU A 257 -10.19 -9.34 9.14
CA LEU A 257 -10.47 -10.75 8.92
C LEU A 257 -11.40 -10.98 7.72
N ILE A 258 -12.42 -10.14 7.54
CA ILE A 258 -13.30 -10.22 6.38
C ILE A 258 -12.56 -9.78 5.11
N SER A 259 -11.70 -8.75 5.18
CA SER A 259 -10.89 -8.31 4.05
C SER A 259 -9.97 -9.41 3.52
N LEU A 260 -9.42 -10.28 4.39
CA LEU A 260 -8.62 -11.43 3.96
C LEU A 260 -9.41 -12.39 3.07
N VAL A 261 -10.71 -12.59 3.37
CA VAL A 261 -11.58 -13.44 2.53
C VAL A 261 -11.82 -12.79 1.15
N PHE A 262 -12.08 -11.47 1.13
CA PHE A 262 -12.25 -10.76 -0.13
C PHE A 262 -10.95 -10.74 -0.94
N TRP A 263 -9.78 -10.55 -0.31
CA TRP A 263 -8.50 -10.66 -1.00
C TRP A 263 -8.30 -12.03 -1.63
N PHE A 264 -8.57 -13.11 -0.88
CA PHE A 264 -8.47 -14.46 -1.44
C PHE A 264 -9.35 -14.65 -2.69
N ILE A 265 -10.60 -14.15 -2.65
CA ILE A 265 -11.50 -14.22 -3.81
C ILE A 265 -10.95 -13.38 -4.98
N PHE A 266 -10.44 -12.18 -4.71
CA PHE A 266 -9.91 -11.31 -5.76
C PHE A 266 -8.62 -11.86 -6.36
N ASP A 267 -7.74 -12.45 -5.55
CA ASP A 267 -6.52 -13.13 -6.04
C ASP A 267 -6.87 -14.33 -6.93
N LEU A 268 -7.89 -15.10 -6.60
CA LEU A 268 -8.37 -16.15 -7.50
C LEU A 268 -8.83 -15.60 -8.86
N LEU A 269 -9.58 -14.49 -8.85
CA LEU A 269 -10.04 -13.85 -10.08
C LEU A 269 -8.86 -13.34 -10.92
N THR A 270 -7.93 -12.62 -10.31
CA THR A 270 -6.83 -11.96 -11.00
C THR A 270 -5.76 -12.92 -11.47
N ILE A 271 -5.33 -13.87 -10.62
CA ILE A 271 -4.34 -14.88 -11.01
C ILE A 271 -4.88 -15.78 -12.10
N THR A 272 -6.14 -16.25 -11.98
CA THR A 272 -6.75 -17.03 -13.06
C THR A 272 -6.81 -16.24 -14.36
N SER A 273 -7.18 -14.95 -14.32
CA SER A 273 -7.17 -14.09 -15.52
C SER A 273 -5.77 -13.92 -16.10
N GLY A 274 -4.73 -13.81 -15.25
CA GLY A 274 -3.33 -13.75 -15.69
C GLY A 274 -2.86 -15.04 -16.37
N LEU A 275 -3.30 -16.20 -15.87
CA LEU A 275 -3.04 -17.50 -16.51
C LEU A 275 -3.75 -17.61 -17.87
N TYR A 276 -4.98 -17.08 -18.01
CA TYR A 276 -5.62 -16.97 -19.33
C TYR A 276 -4.85 -16.07 -20.29
N ALA A 277 -4.33 -14.94 -19.80
CA ALA A 277 -3.50 -14.06 -20.62
C ALA A 277 -2.24 -14.79 -21.12
N LYS A 278 -1.60 -15.58 -20.27
CA LYS A 278 -0.45 -16.42 -20.66
C LYS A 278 -0.78 -17.50 -21.66
N PHE A 279 -1.94 -18.13 -21.46
CA PHE A 279 -2.43 -19.17 -22.36
C PHE A 279 -2.78 -18.64 -23.77
N ALA A 280 -3.46 -17.49 -23.81
CA ALA A 280 -4.08 -16.97 -25.03
C ALA A 280 -3.17 -16.06 -25.87
N LEU A 281 -2.19 -15.39 -25.23
CA LEU A 281 -1.47 -14.28 -25.86
C LEU A 281 0.05 -14.44 -25.74
N GLU A 282 0.75 -14.06 -26.83
CA GLU A 282 2.19 -13.78 -26.80
C GLU A 282 2.41 -12.27 -26.63
N ILE A 283 2.80 -11.85 -25.42
CA ILE A 283 2.89 -10.45 -25.03
C ILE A 283 4.36 -10.04 -24.90
N SER A 284 4.78 -9.00 -25.65
CA SER A 284 6.11 -8.40 -25.52
C SER A 284 6.26 -7.49 -24.30
N ALA A 285 5.15 -6.94 -23.79
CA ALA A 285 5.11 -6.08 -22.60
C ALA A 285 4.16 -6.69 -21.54
N PRO A 286 4.62 -7.61 -20.68
CA PRO A 286 3.80 -8.37 -19.74
C PRO A 286 2.98 -7.52 -18.76
N LEU A 287 3.38 -6.29 -18.47
CA LEU A 287 2.63 -5.33 -17.68
C LEU A 287 1.20 -5.10 -18.19
N PHE A 288 0.98 -5.29 -19.51
CA PHE A 288 -0.33 -5.16 -20.14
C PHE A 288 -1.11 -6.47 -20.24
N ALA A 289 -0.72 -7.51 -19.52
CA ALA A 289 -1.38 -8.83 -19.62
C ALA A 289 -2.90 -8.74 -19.47
N PHE A 290 -3.41 -8.08 -18.44
CA PHE A 290 -4.85 -7.92 -18.25
C PHE A 290 -5.50 -7.01 -19.30
N PRO A 291 -4.99 -5.79 -19.58
CA PRO A 291 -5.55 -4.92 -20.61
C PRO A 291 -5.60 -5.58 -22.00
N LEU A 292 -4.55 -6.29 -22.40
CA LEU A 292 -4.50 -6.93 -23.71
C LEU A 292 -5.45 -8.12 -23.81
N LEU A 293 -5.55 -8.94 -22.76
CA LEU A 293 -6.55 -10.01 -22.71
C LEU A 293 -7.97 -9.43 -22.83
N GLY A 294 -8.27 -8.38 -22.09
CA GLY A 294 -9.56 -7.71 -22.18
C GLY A 294 -9.82 -7.11 -23.57
N MET A 295 -8.82 -6.53 -24.21
CA MET A 295 -8.94 -5.96 -25.56
C MET A 295 -9.22 -7.03 -26.63
N GLU A 296 -8.69 -8.24 -26.44
CA GLU A 296 -8.89 -9.38 -27.36
C GLU A 296 -10.31 -9.95 -27.30
N ILE A 297 -10.87 -10.10 -26.09
CA ILE A 297 -12.10 -10.87 -25.91
C ILE A 297 -13.34 -10.04 -25.55
N LEU A 298 -13.18 -8.81 -25.06
CA LEU A 298 -14.32 -8.03 -24.58
C LEU A 298 -14.86 -7.10 -25.68
N PRO A 299 -16.17 -7.05 -25.91
CA PRO A 299 -16.76 -6.09 -26.85
C PRO A 299 -16.67 -4.67 -26.30
N PRO A 300 -16.80 -3.63 -27.18
CA PRO A 300 -16.87 -2.24 -26.77
C PRO A 300 -17.90 -2.01 -25.65
N ILE A 301 -17.68 -1.03 -24.81
CA ILE A 301 -18.39 -0.73 -23.54
C ILE A 301 -17.96 -1.70 -22.43
N ILE A 302 -18.00 -3.01 -22.65
CA ILE A 302 -17.59 -4.00 -21.65
C ILE A 302 -16.07 -3.92 -21.41
N PHE A 303 -15.30 -3.73 -22.49
CA PHE A 303 -13.87 -3.44 -22.36
C PHE A 303 -13.63 -2.13 -21.58
N GLY A 304 -14.38 -1.07 -21.91
CA GLY A 304 -14.32 0.19 -21.15
C GLY A 304 -14.64 0.01 -19.65
N LEU A 305 -15.66 -0.78 -19.30
CA LEU A 305 -16.00 -1.12 -17.91
C LEU A 305 -14.89 -1.92 -17.22
N PHE A 306 -14.25 -2.82 -17.92
CA PHE A 306 -13.11 -3.58 -17.40
C PHE A 306 -11.89 -2.66 -17.12
N ILE A 307 -11.55 -1.77 -18.06
CA ILE A 307 -10.49 -0.77 -17.87
C ILE A 307 -10.81 0.16 -16.70
N VAL A 308 -12.07 0.57 -16.54
CA VAL A 308 -12.53 1.31 -15.36
C VAL A 308 -12.32 0.47 -14.08
N GLY A 309 -12.56 -0.83 -14.11
CA GLY A 309 -12.26 -1.72 -12.98
C GLY A 309 -10.78 -1.70 -12.58
N ILE A 310 -9.85 -1.76 -13.54
CA ILE A 310 -8.41 -1.62 -13.31
C ILE A 310 -8.09 -0.24 -12.74
N LEU A 311 -8.58 0.84 -13.37
CA LEU A 311 -8.34 2.21 -12.91
C LEU A 311 -8.90 2.44 -11.50
N ALA A 312 -10.09 1.92 -11.20
CA ALA A 312 -10.70 2.00 -9.89
C ALA A 312 -9.82 1.36 -8.81
N THR A 313 -9.28 0.18 -9.11
CA THR A 313 -8.36 -0.54 -8.24
C THR A 313 -7.10 0.30 -7.92
N ILE A 314 -6.48 0.89 -8.94
CA ILE A 314 -5.25 1.66 -8.78
C ILE A 314 -5.53 3.01 -8.10
N MET A 315 -6.59 3.72 -8.51
CA MET A 315 -6.92 5.06 -7.97
C MET A 315 -7.29 5.02 -6.50
N SER A 316 -8.01 4.01 -6.02
CA SER A 316 -8.28 3.83 -4.58
C SER A 316 -6.99 3.81 -3.74
N THR A 317 -5.95 3.16 -4.25
CA THR A 317 -4.64 3.11 -3.59
C THR A 317 -3.92 4.45 -3.66
N VAL A 318 -3.95 5.13 -4.81
CA VAL A 318 -3.39 6.48 -4.97
C VAL A 318 -4.03 7.45 -3.98
N ASP A 319 -5.35 7.43 -3.87
CA ASP A 319 -6.13 8.28 -2.98
C ASP A 319 -5.76 8.04 -1.51
N SER A 320 -5.77 6.80 -1.10
CA SER A 320 -5.53 6.40 0.28
C SER A 320 -4.10 6.67 0.72
N LEU A 321 -3.11 6.16 -0.02
CA LEU A 321 -1.70 6.34 0.32
C LEU A 321 -1.23 7.78 0.11
N GLY A 322 -1.73 8.44 -0.93
CA GLY A 322 -1.49 9.86 -1.16
C GLY A 322 -2.00 10.72 -0.01
N PHE A 323 -3.20 10.44 0.51
CA PHE A 323 -3.73 11.14 1.67
C PHE A 323 -2.95 10.84 2.94
N ILE A 324 -2.55 9.59 3.19
CA ILE A 324 -1.71 9.20 4.32
C ILE A 324 -0.35 9.91 4.25
N SER A 325 0.31 9.91 3.09
CA SER A 325 1.58 10.62 2.90
C SER A 325 1.45 12.12 3.15
N ALA A 326 0.35 12.73 2.71
CA ALA A 326 0.04 14.14 2.97
C ALA A 326 -0.21 14.43 4.45
N ILE A 327 -0.94 13.56 5.17
CA ILE A 327 -1.12 13.65 6.63
C ILE A 327 0.24 13.58 7.32
N THR A 328 1.06 12.62 6.94
CA THR A 328 2.37 12.38 7.53
C THR A 328 3.26 13.60 7.39
N PHE A 329 3.32 14.22 6.20
CA PHE A 329 4.07 15.46 6.01
C PHE A 329 3.45 16.65 6.76
N GLY A 330 2.16 16.91 6.53
CA GLY A 330 1.51 18.11 7.05
C GLY A 330 1.35 18.10 8.57
N ARG A 331 0.92 16.96 9.12
CA ARG A 331 0.67 16.78 10.55
C ARG A 331 1.89 16.27 11.31
N ASP A 332 2.44 15.12 10.87
CA ASP A 332 3.42 14.43 11.68
C ASP A 332 4.83 15.04 11.59
N ILE A 333 5.09 15.85 10.53
CA ILE A 333 6.34 16.61 10.39
C ILE A 333 6.08 18.10 10.62
N MET A 334 5.36 18.79 9.72
CA MET A 334 5.26 20.26 9.76
C MET A 334 4.58 20.79 11.03
N TRP A 335 3.37 20.29 11.33
CA TRP A 335 2.64 20.73 12.51
C TRP A 335 3.43 20.41 13.79
N ARG A 336 4.01 19.23 13.88
CA ARG A 336 4.79 18.79 15.04
C ARG A 336 6.09 19.60 15.26
N ILE A 337 6.68 20.13 14.17
CA ILE A 337 7.83 21.05 14.27
C ILE A 337 7.39 22.43 14.75
N GLN A 338 6.26 22.95 14.29
CA GLN A 338 5.80 24.30 14.58
C GLN A 338 5.11 24.43 15.94
N VAL A 339 4.33 23.43 16.33
CA VAL A 339 3.58 23.42 17.59
C VAL A 339 4.38 22.66 18.65
N ALA A 340 5.32 23.37 19.27
CA ALA A 340 6.22 22.83 20.30
C ALA A 340 5.53 22.54 21.65
N GLU A 341 4.29 22.96 21.85
CA GLU A 341 3.60 22.84 23.14
C GLU A 341 3.02 21.44 23.36
N VAL A 342 3.57 20.75 24.35
CA VAL A 342 3.04 19.54 24.95
C VAL A 342 1.68 19.87 25.56
N GLY A 343 0.58 19.31 25.04
CA GLY A 343 -0.76 19.43 25.66
C GLY A 343 -1.88 19.95 24.75
N LYS A 344 -1.59 20.52 23.59
CA LYS A 344 -2.64 20.83 22.61
C LYS A 344 -3.17 19.55 21.97
N ASN A 345 -4.49 19.35 22.06
CA ASN A 345 -5.14 18.21 21.41
C ASN A 345 -5.09 18.40 19.89
N PRO A 346 -4.33 17.56 19.16
CA PRO A 346 -4.18 17.69 17.71
C PRO A 346 -5.52 17.66 16.95
N ALA A 347 -6.50 16.93 17.47
CA ALA A 347 -7.81 16.77 16.84
C ALA A 347 -8.63 18.06 16.75
N MET A 348 -8.32 19.07 17.59
CA MET A 348 -9.06 20.35 17.65
C MET A 348 -8.33 21.53 16.99
N ASP A 349 -7.11 21.31 16.48
CA ASP A 349 -6.33 22.41 15.90
C ASP A 349 -6.74 22.68 14.44
N ARG A 350 -7.39 23.83 14.22
CA ARG A 350 -7.82 24.27 12.90
C ARG A 350 -6.67 24.54 11.92
N THR A 351 -5.42 24.64 12.39
CA THR A 351 -4.25 24.87 11.53
C THR A 351 -3.79 23.59 10.83
N MET A 352 -4.23 22.43 11.29
CA MET A 352 -3.79 21.12 10.79
C MET A 352 -4.27 20.82 9.38
N THR A 353 -5.55 21.03 9.08
CA THR A 353 -6.10 20.78 7.75
C THR A 353 -5.36 21.52 6.63
N PRO A 354 -5.07 22.82 6.74
CA PRO A 354 -4.25 23.52 5.75
C PRO A 354 -2.83 22.96 5.61
N MET A 355 -2.23 22.45 6.69
CA MET A 355 -0.89 21.83 6.60
C MET A 355 -0.93 20.50 5.86
N VAL A 356 -1.96 19.68 6.09
CA VAL A 356 -2.16 18.43 5.33
C VAL A 356 -2.43 18.73 3.85
N GLN A 357 -3.20 19.77 3.55
CA GLN A 357 -3.41 20.23 2.18
C GLN A 357 -2.10 20.63 1.48
N LYS A 358 -1.18 21.32 2.18
CA LYS A 358 0.18 21.56 1.66
C LYS A 358 0.95 20.24 1.48
N GLY A 359 0.73 19.28 2.37
CA GLY A 359 1.31 17.93 2.28
C GLY A 359 0.92 17.20 0.99
N LEU A 360 -0.28 17.44 0.42
CA LEU A 360 -0.68 16.86 -0.87
C LEU A 360 0.25 17.28 -2.01
N PHE A 361 0.72 18.53 -2.04
CA PHE A 361 1.67 18.98 -3.07
C PHE A 361 3.06 18.34 -2.89
N VAL A 362 3.51 18.22 -1.64
CA VAL A 362 4.81 17.57 -1.35
C VAL A 362 4.76 16.10 -1.70
N MET A 363 3.66 15.42 -1.36
CA MET A 363 3.41 14.05 -1.76
C MET A 363 3.40 13.89 -3.28
N ALA A 364 2.69 14.78 -4.00
CA ALA A 364 2.62 14.74 -5.46
C ALA A 364 4.01 14.88 -6.09
N PHE A 365 4.81 15.83 -5.61
CA PHE A 365 6.18 16.00 -6.07
C PHE A 365 7.05 14.77 -5.80
N LEU A 366 7.00 14.23 -4.57
CA LEU A 366 7.75 13.01 -4.21
C LEU A 366 7.34 11.83 -5.07
N ALA A 367 6.04 11.64 -5.27
CA ALA A 367 5.52 10.53 -6.07
C ALA A 367 5.94 10.64 -7.54
N LEU A 368 5.89 11.83 -8.13
CA LEU A 368 6.37 12.07 -9.49
C LEU A 368 7.87 11.82 -9.61
N ALA A 369 8.67 12.33 -8.66
CA ALA A 369 10.11 12.14 -8.66
C ALA A 369 10.47 10.64 -8.59
N LEU A 370 9.83 9.88 -7.70
CA LEU A 370 10.06 8.43 -7.59
C LEU A 370 9.58 7.66 -8.83
N ALA A 371 8.42 8.00 -9.39
CA ALA A 371 7.88 7.34 -10.58
C ALA A 371 8.77 7.54 -11.81
N VAL A 372 9.41 8.71 -11.95
CA VAL A 372 10.32 9.00 -13.07
C VAL A 372 11.69 8.35 -12.86
N THR A 373 12.19 8.29 -11.61
CA THR A 373 13.54 7.75 -11.33
C THR A 373 13.56 6.22 -11.28
N VAL A 374 12.44 5.58 -10.92
CA VAL A 374 12.33 4.11 -10.83
C VAL A 374 11.10 3.67 -11.64
N PRO A 375 11.22 3.51 -12.97
CA PRO A 375 10.08 3.22 -13.84
C PRO A 375 9.63 1.75 -13.80
N SER A 376 9.50 1.16 -12.61
CA SER A 376 9.01 -0.20 -12.38
C SER A 376 8.22 -0.27 -11.09
N VAL A 377 6.99 -0.73 -11.19
CA VAL A 377 6.05 -0.85 -10.05
C VAL A 377 6.57 -1.84 -9.01
N VAL A 378 6.92 -3.03 -9.45
CA VAL A 378 7.42 -4.12 -8.56
C VAL A 378 8.74 -3.72 -7.90
N ARG A 379 9.65 -3.08 -8.66
CA ARG A 379 10.92 -2.59 -8.12
C ARG A 379 10.73 -1.50 -7.07
N LEU A 380 9.75 -0.60 -7.24
CA LEU A 380 9.41 0.42 -6.24
C LEU A 380 8.95 -0.22 -4.93
N TRP A 381 8.08 -1.22 -4.97
CA TRP A 381 7.67 -1.95 -3.77
C TRP A 381 8.82 -2.66 -3.09
N TYR A 382 9.61 -3.38 -3.89
CA TYR A 382 10.75 -4.11 -3.40
C TYR A 382 11.74 -3.20 -2.68
N VAL A 383 12.12 -2.08 -3.30
CA VAL A 383 13.09 -1.12 -2.75
C VAL A 383 12.56 -0.47 -1.48
N THR A 384 11.32 0.05 -1.51
CA THR A 384 10.76 0.74 -0.34
C THR A 384 10.54 -0.22 0.82
N GLY A 385 10.03 -1.43 0.58
CA GLY A 385 9.82 -2.44 1.61
C GLY A 385 11.14 -2.95 2.21
N SER A 386 12.10 -3.31 1.35
CA SER A 386 13.39 -3.85 1.81
C SER A 386 14.22 -2.87 2.62
N ILE A 387 14.10 -1.56 2.33
CA ILE A 387 14.91 -0.53 2.97
C ILE A 387 14.23 -0.01 4.25
N ILE A 388 12.95 0.31 4.20
CA ILE A 388 12.27 1.05 5.26
C ILE A 388 11.76 0.13 6.39
N VAL A 389 11.19 -1.00 6.04
CA VAL A 389 10.54 -1.90 7.02
C VAL A 389 11.46 -2.34 8.14
N PRO A 390 12.74 -2.72 7.90
CA PRO A 390 13.67 -3.11 8.97
C PRO A 390 13.87 -2.06 10.06
N GLY A 391 13.82 -0.77 9.71
CA GLY A 391 13.98 0.34 10.67
C GLY A 391 12.72 0.68 11.45
N LEU A 392 11.53 0.31 10.95
CA LEU A 392 10.25 0.63 11.59
C LEU A 392 9.69 -0.54 12.41
N LEU A 393 9.85 -1.77 11.91
CA LEU A 393 9.12 -2.94 12.37
C LEU A 393 9.31 -3.19 13.88
N LEU A 394 10.53 -3.40 14.31
CA LEU A 394 10.82 -3.76 15.69
C LEU A 394 10.50 -2.61 16.66
N PRO A 395 10.93 -1.37 16.43
CA PRO A 395 10.56 -0.24 17.28
C PRO A 395 9.04 -0.05 17.39
N PHE A 396 8.27 -0.21 16.30
CA PHE A 396 6.82 -0.07 16.34
C PHE A 396 6.15 -1.16 17.17
N LEU A 397 6.53 -2.43 16.98
CA LEU A 397 5.96 -3.53 17.75
C LEU A 397 6.23 -3.39 19.25
N MET A 398 7.37 -2.80 19.62
CA MET A 398 7.73 -2.55 21.02
C MET A 398 6.83 -1.50 21.69
N THR A 399 6.18 -0.59 20.95
CA THR A 399 5.24 0.38 21.52
C THR A 399 3.98 -0.27 22.13
N PHE A 400 3.69 -1.52 21.81
CA PHE A 400 2.56 -2.29 22.37
C PHE A 400 2.94 -3.15 23.59
N ARG A 401 4.22 -3.14 24.03
CA ARG A 401 4.66 -3.84 25.24
C ARG A 401 4.55 -2.94 26.46
N THR A 402 4.00 -3.45 27.56
CA THR A 402 3.64 -2.67 28.74
C THR A 402 4.82 -2.36 29.70
N HIS A 403 6.00 -3.00 29.56
CA HIS A 403 7.02 -2.98 30.62
C HIS A 403 8.50 -2.91 30.20
N HIS A 404 8.84 -2.39 29.02
CA HIS A 404 10.27 -2.26 28.69
C HIS A 404 10.65 -0.81 28.31
N ARG A 405 11.46 -0.18 29.19
CA ARG A 405 12.34 0.89 28.73
C ARG A 405 13.34 0.23 27.76
N ILE A 406 13.35 0.69 26.52
CA ILE A 406 14.37 0.27 25.55
C ILE A 406 15.63 1.05 25.93
N PRO A 407 16.69 0.40 26.45
CA PRO A 407 17.93 1.07 26.86
C PRO A 407 18.78 1.54 25.67
N VAL A 408 18.24 1.54 24.46
CA VAL A 408 18.91 1.89 23.20
C VAL A 408 18.62 3.32 22.81
N ASN A 409 19.57 3.91 22.11
CA ASN A 409 19.27 5.07 21.29
C ASN A 409 18.30 4.65 20.17
N ILE A 410 17.02 4.97 20.35
CA ILE A 410 15.95 4.59 19.44
C ILE A 410 16.20 5.09 18.01
N ILE A 411 16.84 6.25 17.86
CA ILE A 411 17.18 6.80 16.55
C ILE A 411 18.17 5.90 15.83
N GLN A 412 19.17 5.33 16.55
CA GLN A 412 20.11 4.38 15.97
C GLN A 412 19.39 3.08 15.57
N LEU A 413 18.48 2.55 16.43
CA LEU A 413 17.68 1.37 16.12
C LEU A 413 16.79 1.56 14.87
N MET A 414 16.36 2.78 14.60
CA MET A 414 15.56 3.09 13.40
C MET A 414 16.43 3.34 12.16
N THR A 415 17.53 4.10 12.31
CA THR A 415 18.26 4.62 11.15
C THR A 415 19.35 3.67 10.65
N LEU A 416 20.09 2.98 11.55
CA LEU A 416 21.18 2.08 11.12
C LEU A 416 20.70 0.92 10.26
N PRO A 417 19.58 0.21 10.58
CA PRO A 417 19.04 -0.81 9.69
C PRO A 417 18.73 -0.31 8.29
N VAL A 418 18.13 0.89 8.19
CA VAL A 418 17.81 1.54 6.92
C VAL A 418 19.10 1.90 6.15
N MET A 419 20.08 2.47 6.82
CA MET A 419 21.37 2.81 6.19
C MET A 419 22.10 1.56 5.66
N ILE A 420 22.14 0.49 6.43
CA ILE A 420 22.75 -0.79 6.00
C ILE A 420 22.00 -1.36 4.79
N ALA A 421 20.67 -1.36 4.81
CA ALA A 421 19.86 -1.80 3.67
C ALA A 421 20.11 -0.95 2.41
N ILE A 422 20.24 0.38 2.55
CA ILE A 422 20.59 1.29 1.44
C ILE A 422 21.99 0.97 0.88
N ILE A 423 22.99 0.83 1.76
CA ILE A 423 24.37 0.51 1.33
C ILE A 423 24.38 -0.82 0.57
N TRP A 424 23.68 -1.83 1.11
CA TRP A 424 23.58 -3.15 0.48
C TRP A 424 22.90 -3.09 -0.88
N PHE A 425 21.82 -2.33 -1.00
CA PHE A 425 21.12 -2.10 -2.26
C PHE A 425 22.00 -1.40 -3.30
N ILE A 426 22.76 -0.38 -2.88
CA ILE A 426 23.69 0.34 -3.77
C ILE A 426 24.79 -0.63 -4.24
N MET A 427 25.39 -1.41 -3.33
CA MET A 427 26.40 -2.40 -3.68
C MET A 427 25.88 -3.39 -4.72
N GLY A 428 24.67 -3.94 -4.52
CA GLY A 428 24.05 -4.86 -5.46
C GLY A 428 23.83 -4.28 -6.87
N ASN A 429 23.51 -2.98 -6.95
CA ASN A 429 23.39 -2.32 -8.26
C ASN A 429 24.73 -1.99 -8.92
N LEU A 430 25.82 -1.87 -8.16
CA LEU A 430 27.16 -1.58 -8.67
C LEU A 430 27.91 -2.85 -9.11
N THR A 431 27.56 -4.03 -8.58
CA THR A 431 28.29 -5.28 -8.77
C THR A 431 27.50 -6.36 -9.52
N ASP A 432 26.41 -5.96 -10.23
CA ASP A 432 25.50 -6.88 -10.94
C ASP A 432 24.98 -8.05 -10.08
N GLY A 433 24.78 -7.81 -8.78
CA GLY A 433 24.24 -8.78 -7.84
C GLY A 433 24.51 -8.40 -6.40
N TYR A 434 23.62 -8.80 -5.49
CA TYR A 434 23.81 -8.48 -4.08
C TYR A 434 24.98 -9.31 -3.47
N PRO A 435 25.76 -8.72 -2.54
CA PRO A 435 26.83 -9.44 -1.87
C PRO A 435 26.33 -10.75 -1.26
N PHE A 436 27.06 -11.85 -1.50
CA PHE A 436 26.69 -13.21 -1.09
C PHE A 436 25.32 -13.69 -1.60
N GLY A 437 24.72 -13.02 -2.61
CA GLY A 437 23.36 -13.30 -3.06
C GLY A 437 22.28 -12.97 -2.03
N ILE A 438 22.58 -12.16 -0.99
CA ILE A 438 21.67 -11.82 0.10
C ILE A 438 20.95 -10.51 -0.20
N GLU A 439 19.63 -10.52 -0.15
CA GLU A 439 18.77 -9.36 -0.43
C GLU A 439 18.87 -8.26 0.66
N PRO A 440 18.71 -6.97 0.33
CA PRO A 440 18.92 -5.83 1.24
C PRO A 440 18.09 -5.88 2.54
N PHE A 441 16.92 -6.49 2.48
CA PHE A 441 16.04 -6.67 3.64
C PHE A 441 16.71 -7.41 4.80
N TYR A 442 17.44 -8.48 4.50
CA TYR A 442 18.06 -9.33 5.54
C TYR A 442 19.13 -8.63 6.37
N PRO A 443 20.16 -7.98 5.77
CA PRO A 443 21.14 -7.25 6.57
C PRO A 443 20.51 -6.08 7.33
N GLY A 444 19.51 -5.41 6.79
CA GLY A 444 18.74 -4.41 7.52
C GLY A 444 18.03 -4.98 8.75
N LEU A 445 17.28 -6.06 8.59
CA LEU A 445 16.56 -6.72 9.69
C LEU A 445 17.52 -7.29 10.73
N LEU A 446 18.60 -7.94 10.30
CA LEU A 446 19.63 -8.48 11.19
C LEU A 446 20.26 -7.36 12.04
N THR A 447 20.56 -6.21 11.43
CA THR A 447 21.09 -5.04 12.14
C THR A 447 20.11 -4.58 13.23
N SER A 448 18.81 -4.51 12.91
CA SER A 448 17.77 -4.16 13.88
C SER A 448 17.72 -5.14 15.06
N LEU A 449 17.78 -6.44 14.78
CA LEU A 449 17.78 -7.49 15.80
C LEU A 449 19.05 -7.48 16.67
N ILE A 450 20.23 -7.26 16.08
CA ILE A 450 21.49 -7.17 16.81
C ILE A 450 21.48 -5.97 17.77
N ILE A 451 21.13 -4.78 17.28
CA ILE A 451 21.05 -3.58 18.12
C ILE A 451 20.07 -3.80 19.28
N PHE A 452 18.92 -4.38 18.98
CA PHE A 452 17.93 -4.68 20.02
C PHE A 452 18.44 -5.68 21.07
N SER A 453 19.08 -6.77 20.65
CA SER A 453 19.60 -7.80 21.54
C SER A 453 20.73 -7.31 22.43
N LEU A 454 21.68 -6.54 21.88
CA LEU A 454 22.78 -5.94 22.65
C LEU A 454 22.27 -4.96 23.71
N SER A 455 21.15 -4.32 23.46
CA SER A 455 20.53 -3.37 24.38
C SER A 455 19.85 -4.04 25.57
N GLY A 456 19.25 -5.21 25.34
CA GLY A 456 18.67 -6.02 26.41
C GLY A 456 19.74 -6.52 27.40
N LEU A 457 20.95 -6.81 26.93
CA LEU A 457 22.08 -7.23 27.74
C LEU A 457 22.60 -6.11 28.66
N ASN A 458 22.75 -4.89 28.12
CA ASN A 458 23.20 -3.72 28.91
C ASN A 458 22.19 -3.30 29.97
N GLY A 459 20.89 -3.42 29.73
CA GLY A 459 19.85 -3.11 30.70
C GLY A 459 19.78 -4.06 31.88
N SER A 460 20.19 -5.33 31.72
CA SER A 460 20.27 -6.31 32.80
C SER A 460 21.48 -6.07 33.72
N GLU A 461 22.61 -5.57 33.20
CA GLU A 461 23.78 -5.20 33.99
C GLU A 461 23.58 -3.93 34.84
N GLU A 462 22.83 -2.94 34.33
CA GLU A 462 22.50 -1.74 35.11
C GLU A 462 21.53 -2.05 36.26
N LEU A 463 20.57 -2.94 36.06
CA LEU A 463 19.67 -3.39 37.12
C LEU A 463 20.39 -4.23 38.18
N ALA A 464 21.39 -5.03 37.81
CA ALA A 464 22.21 -5.78 38.76
C ALA A 464 23.12 -4.87 39.61
N LYS A 465 23.60 -3.74 39.04
CA LYS A 465 24.43 -2.76 39.77
C LYS A 465 23.64 -1.82 40.70
N THR A 466 22.33 -1.72 40.55
CA THR A 466 21.46 -0.89 41.43
C THR A 466 20.79 -1.71 42.53
N SER A 467 21.00 -3.02 42.57
CA SER A 467 20.47 -3.93 43.62
C SER A 467 21.52 -4.33 44.65
N ASP A 468 22.74 -3.86 44.54
CA ASP A 468 23.84 -3.92 45.56
C ASP A 468 23.99 -2.52 46.18
#